data_f9db6e5c92facd5eab284c5a6676d4fa
#
_entry.id   f9db6e5c92facd5eab284c5a6676d4fa
#
_cell.length_a   1.000
_cell.length_b   1.000
_cell.length_c   1.000
_cell.angle_alpha   90.00
_cell.angle_beta   90.00
_cell.angle_gamma   90.00
#
_symmetry.space_group_name_H-M   'P 1'
#
loop_
_entity.id
_entity.type
_entity.pdbx_description
1 polymer ?
#
loop_
_entity_poly.entity_id
_entity_poly.type
_entity_poly.pdbx_seq_one_letter_code
_entity_poly.pdbx_strand_id
1 'polypeptide(L)'
;MRWKGRLLALIGLIAIVGSIAGAGYFLFGFYNVAASQAEPDVVAWALARTRMASVDRHATERPPGSLDDPAMVRAGARAYAERGCVNCHGAPGVGWGKWSEGLRPDPPDLKKIVKDREPRQLFWVVKNGIGMTGMPAFGYVDDKEIWTIVAFVGKIATVSPEEFKAWSVPTQ
;
A
#
# COMPACT_ATOMS: atom_id res chain seq x y z
N MET A 1 17.68 22.85 43.86
CA MET A 1 17.85 21.47 43.32
C MET A 1 16.66 20.55 43.54
N ARG A 2 15.96 20.52 44.67
CA ARG A 2 14.83 19.60 44.98
C ARG A 2 13.59 19.78 44.10
N TRP A 3 13.30 20.97 43.54
CA TRP A 3 12.16 21.23 42.67
C TRP A 3 12.30 20.60 41.29
N LYS A 4 13.48 20.64 40.66
CA LYS A 4 13.74 19.95 39.37
C LYS A 4 13.54 18.45 39.48
N GLY A 5 13.95 17.82 40.60
CA GLY A 5 13.71 16.40 40.83
C GLY A 5 12.21 16.05 40.95
N ARG A 6 11.42 16.88 41.64
CA ARG A 6 9.97 16.70 41.78
C ARG A 6 9.25 16.87 40.44
N LEU A 7 9.67 17.84 39.61
CA LEU A 7 9.10 18.05 38.27
C LEU A 7 9.39 16.84 37.37
N LEU A 8 10.60 16.34 37.36
CA LEU A 8 10.96 15.13 36.58
C LEU A 8 10.20 13.90 37.05
N ALA A 9 10.02 13.71 38.34
CA ALA A 9 9.22 12.62 38.89
C ALA A 9 7.74 12.72 38.49
N LEU A 10 7.16 13.91 38.47
CA LEU A 10 5.80 14.15 38.04
C LEU A 10 5.63 13.84 36.54
N ILE A 11 6.56 14.33 35.70
CA ILE A 11 6.57 14.03 34.25
C ILE A 11 6.66 12.51 34.00
N GLY A 12 7.57 11.84 34.74
CA GLY A 12 7.70 10.38 34.65
C GLY A 12 6.43 9.62 35.04
N LEU A 13 5.79 10.06 36.15
CA LEU A 13 4.51 9.47 36.58
C LEU A 13 3.40 9.65 35.54
N ILE A 14 3.25 10.86 35.00
CA ILE A 14 2.26 11.16 33.94
C ILE A 14 2.52 10.30 32.70
N ALA A 15 3.78 10.15 32.30
CA ALA A 15 4.16 9.31 31.16
C ALA A 15 3.79 7.83 31.40
N ILE A 16 4.07 7.29 32.60
CA ILE A 16 3.75 5.91 32.96
C ILE A 16 2.23 5.71 32.99
N VAL A 17 1.48 6.56 33.68
CA VAL A 17 0.03 6.47 33.77
C VAL A 17 -0.61 6.61 32.39
N GLY A 18 -0.15 7.57 31.57
CA GLY A 18 -0.62 7.75 30.21
C GLY A 18 -0.35 6.52 29.32
N SER A 19 0.82 5.91 29.46
CA SER A 19 1.15 4.67 28.71
C SER A 19 0.27 3.49 29.12
N ILE A 20 0.03 3.30 30.42
CA ILE A 20 -0.85 2.24 30.94
C ILE A 20 -2.30 2.47 30.47
N ALA A 21 -2.80 3.71 30.58
CA ALA A 21 -4.14 4.05 30.12
C ALA A 21 -4.30 3.85 28.61
N GLY A 22 -3.31 4.27 27.81
CA GLY A 22 -3.27 4.06 26.37
C GLY A 22 -3.26 2.57 26.01
N ALA A 23 -2.41 1.79 26.64
CA ALA A 23 -2.38 0.34 26.46
C ALA A 23 -3.73 -0.30 26.83
N GLY A 24 -4.31 0.10 27.98
CA GLY A 24 -5.63 -0.37 28.40
C GLY A 24 -6.73 -0.04 27.39
N TYR A 25 -6.72 1.17 26.82
CA TYR A 25 -7.68 1.60 25.80
C TYR A 25 -7.70 0.66 24.58
N PHE A 26 -6.52 0.22 24.12
CA PHE A 26 -6.42 -0.75 23.02
C PHE A 26 -6.74 -2.19 23.47
N LEU A 27 -6.16 -2.65 24.57
CA LEU A 27 -6.29 -4.05 25.02
C LEU A 27 -7.70 -4.42 25.46
N PHE A 28 -8.44 -3.48 26.03
CA PHE A 28 -9.84 -3.72 26.43
C PHE A 28 -10.87 -3.41 25.34
N GLY A 29 -10.41 -3.11 24.09
CA GLY A 29 -11.29 -2.95 22.93
C GLY A 29 -12.07 -1.64 22.88
N PHE A 30 -11.65 -0.60 23.59
CA PHE A 30 -12.25 0.72 23.49
C PHE A 30 -11.93 1.40 22.13
N TYR A 31 -10.84 0.99 21.49
CA TYR A 31 -10.53 1.41 20.11
C TYR A 31 -11.44 0.66 19.15
N ASN A 32 -12.25 1.39 18.37
CA ASN A 32 -13.13 0.78 17.37
C ASN A 32 -12.33 0.40 16.11
N VAL A 33 -12.28 -0.90 15.80
CA VAL A 33 -11.58 -1.45 14.61
C VAL A 33 -12.49 -1.64 13.40
N ALA A 34 -13.73 -1.14 13.43
CA ALA A 34 -14.66 -1.29 12.32
C ALA A 34 -14.18 -0.48 11.10
N ALA A 35 -14.02 -1.16 9.95
CA ALA A 35 -13.62 -0.50 8.70
C ALA A 35 -14.65 0.55 8.19
N SER A 36 -15.88 0.54 8.71
CA SER A 36 -16.89 1.56 8.43
C SER A 36 -16.68 2.89 9.18
N GLN A 37 -15.73 2.94 10.10
CA GLN A 37 -15.36 4.12 10.87
C GLN A 37 -14.01 4.66 10.36
N ALA A 38 -13.91 5.98 10.21
CA ALA A 38 -12.62 6.59 9.93
C ALA A 38 -11.73 6.55 11.18
N GLU A 39 -10.46 6.21 11.02
CA GLU A 39 -9.48 6.35 12.09
C GLU A 39 -9.29 7.84 12.45
N PRO A 40 -8.97 8.14 13.72
CA PRO A 40 -8.51 9.48 14.08
C PRO A 40 -7.33 9.92 13.20
N ASP A 41 -7.32 11.17 12.75
CA ASP A 41 -6.31 11.69 11.80
C ASP A 41 -4.87 11.43 12.23
N VAL A 42 -4.59 11.54 13.53
CA VAL A 42 -3.25 11.27 14.09
C VAL A 42 -2.86 9.80 13.93
N VAL A 43 -3.79 8.86 14.08
CA VAL A 43 -3.55 7.42 13.90
C VAL A 43 -3.34 7.12 12.42
N ALA A 44 -4.21 7.61 11.55
CA ALA A 44 -4.09 7.48 10.10
C ALA A 44 -2.75 8.04 9.59
N TRP A 45 -2.35 9.21 10.06
CA TRP A 45 -1.05 9.82 9.75
C TRP A 45 0.12 8.95 10.23
N ALA A 46 0.10 8.49 11.48
CA ALA A 46 1.18 7.67 12.04
C ALA A 46 1.34 6.34 11.28
N LEU A 47 0.22 5.67 10.97
CA LEU A 47 0.22 4.44 10.18
C LEU A 47 0.73 4.67 8.75
N ALA A 48 0.30 5.76 8.10
CA ALA A 48 0.78 6.12 6.77
C ALA A 48 2.30 6.41 6.77
N ARG A 49 2.81 7.15 7.75
CA ARG A 49 4.24 7.43 7.90
C ARG A 49 5.04 6.15 8.15
N THR A 50 4.57 5.28 9.04
CA THR A 50 5.22 4.00 9.34
C THR A 50 5.28 3.12 8.10
N ARG A 51 4.16 3.00 7.37
CA ARG A 51 4.09 2.23 6.11
C ARG A 51 5.11 2.74 5.09
N MET A 52 5.14 4.05 4.85
CA MET A 52 6.06 4.63 3.87
C MET A 52 7.51 4.44 4.27
N ALA A 53 7.86 4.71 5.53
CA ALA A 53 9.22 4.51 6.04
C ALA A 53 9.65 3.03 5.96
N SER A 54 8.71 2.09 6.20
CA SER A 54 8.98 0.66 6.06
C SER A 54 9.25 0.27 4.61
N VAL A 55 8.41 0.72 3.66
CA VAL A 55 8.61 0.48 2.23
C VAL A 55 9.95 1.05 1.77
N ASP A 56 10.27 2.30 2.12
CA ASP A 56 11.53 2.96 1.74
C ASP A 56 12.75 2.20 2.24
N ARG A 57 12.68 1.66 3.47
CA ARG A 57 13.78 0.92 4.09
C ARG A 57 14.00 -0.46 3.47
N HIS A 58 12.94 -1.16 3.09
CA HIS A 58 12.99 -2.57 2.69
C HIS A 58 12.96 -2.78 1.17
N ALA A 59 12.57 -1.79 0.39
CA ALA A 59 12.55 -1.87 -1.06
C ALA A 59 13.98 -1.71 -1.63
N THR A 60 14.70 -2.81 -1.72
CA THR A 60 16.11 -2.85 -2.16
C THR A 60 16.31 -3.43 -3.55
N GLU A 61 15.31 -4.11 -4.10
CA GLU A 61 15.35 -4.77 -5.39
C GLU A 61 15.49 -3.76 -6.54
N ARG A 62 16.22 -4.16 -7.57
CA ARG A 62 16.42 -3.35 -8.77
C ARG A 62 15.72 -3.96 -9.96
N PRO A 63 15.15 -3.15 -10.87
CA PRO A 63 14.61 -3.65 -12.12
C PRO A 63 15.66 -4.46 -12.91
N PRO A 64 15.25 -5.56 -13.54
CA PRO A 64 16.17 -6.40 -14.33
C PRO A 64 16.60 -5.74 -15.65
N GLY A 65 15.97 -4.62 -16.01
CA GLY A 65 16.24 -3.87 -17.24
C GLY A 65 15.32 -2.64 -17.33
N SER A 66 15.12 -2.11 -18.54
CA SER A 66 14.23 -1.00 -18.80
C SER A 66 12.77 -1.41 -18.58
N LEU A 67 12.05 -0.69 -17.74
CA LEU A 67 10.61 -0.86 -17.54
C LEU A 67 9.75 -0.17 -18.62
N ASP A 68 10.40 0.48 -19.60
CA ASP A 68 9.73 1.14 -20.73
C ASP A 68 9.55 0.22 -21.94
N ASP A 69 10.02 -1.03 -21.87
CA ASP A 69 9.83 -2.00 -22.94
C ASP A 69 8.32 -2.28 -23.18
N PRO A 70 7.80 -2.00 -24.39
CA PRO A 70 6.39 -2.21 -24.71
C PRO A 70 5.92 -3.66 -24.52
N ALA A 71 6.79 -4.65 -24.74
CA ALA A 71 6.46 -6.06 -24.53
C ALA A 71 6.27 -6.35 -23.04
N MET A 72 7.14 -5.80 -22.20
CA MET A 72 7.07 -5.90 -20.75
C MET A 72 5.80 -5.23 -20.20
N VAL A 73 5.46 -4.02 -20.69
CA VAL A 73 4.24 -3.30 -20.30
C VAL A 73 2.98 -4.08 -20.67
N ARG A 74 2.92 -4.65 -21.87
CA ARG A 74 1.78 -5.50 -22.29
C ARG A 74 1.64 -6.78 -21.45
N ALA A 75 2.75 -7.46 -21.19
CA ALA A 75 2.76 -8.62 -20.30
C ALA A 75 2.26 -8.24 -18.89
N GLY A 76 2.68 -7.08 -18.40
CA GLY A 76 2.27 -6.54 -17.11
C GLY A 76 0.77 -6.20 -17.05
N ALA A 77 0.19 -5.65 -18.11
CA ALA A 77 -1.24 -5.39 -18.17
C ALA A 77 -2.06 -6.68 -18.04
N ARG A 78 -1.60 -7.75 -18.70
CA ARG A 78 -2.20 -9.08 -18.58
C ARG A 78 -2.08 -9.63 -17.17
N ALA A 79 -0.87 -9.68 -16.64
CA ALA A 79 -0.62 -10.18 -15.28
C ALA A 79 -1.43 -9.38 -14.22
N TYR A 80 -1.51 -8.06 -14.37
CA TYR A 80 -2.32 -7.17 -13.53
C TYR A 80 -3.80 -7.57 -13.51
N ALA A 81 -4.36 -7.90 -14.69
CA ALA A 81 -5.74 -8.36 -14.78
C ALA A 81 -5.91 -9.78 -14.19
N GLU A 82 -5.05 -10.72 -14.55
CA GLU A 82 -5.09 -12.12 -14.12
C GLU A 82 -4.91 -12.28 -12.61
N ARG A 83 -4.05 -11.45 -12.00
CA ARG A 83 -3.84 -11.44 -10.54
C ARG A 83 -4.90 -10.68 -9.77
N GLY A 84 -5.90 -10.11 -10.45
CA GLY A 84 -7.04 -9.45 -9.83
C GLY A 84 -6.75 -8.06 -9.27
N CYS A 85 -5.64 -7.43 -9.62
CA CYS A 85 -5.29 -6.07 -9.18
C CYS A 85 -6.36 -5.05 -9.58
N VAL A 86 -7.02 -5.29 -10.73
CA VAL A 86 -8.14 -4.48 -11.26
C VAL A 86 -9.27 -4.35 -10.23
N ASN A 87 -9.53 -5.39 -9.44
CA ASN A 87 -10.66 -5.41 -8.53
C ASN A 87 -10.59 -4.33 -7.43
N CYS A 88 -9.37 -4.00 -7.02
CA CYS A 88 -9.13 -2.99 -5.97
C CYS A 88 -8.66 -1.65 -6.54
N HIS A 89 -7.87 -1.66 -7.62
CA HIS A 89 -7.20 -0.46 -8.12
C HIS A 89 -7.80 0.07 -9.42
N GLY A 90 -8.76 -0.66 -10.02
CA GLY A 90 -9.25 -0.35 -11.36
C GLY A 90 -8.18 -0.53 -12.42
N ALA A 91 -8.50 -0.08 -13.65
CA ALA A 91 -7.58 -0.08 -14.80
C ALA A 91 -8.04 0.99 -15.81
N PRO A 92 -7.29 1.26 -16.89
CA PRO A 92 -7.78 2.12 -17.97
C PRO A 92 -9.12 1.61 -18.51
N GLY A 93 -10.17 2.44 -18.42
CA GLY A 93 -11.53 2.09 -18.82
C GLY A 93 -12.30 1.13 -17.91
N VAL A 94 -11.68 0.66 -16.81
CA VAL A 94 -12.31 -0.27 -15.86
C VAL A 94 -12.26 0.34 -14.46
N GLY A 95 -13.44 0.50 -13.83
CA GLY A 95 -13.54 0.91 -12.43
C GLY A 95 -13.13 -0.21 -11.47
N TRP A 96 -12.81 0.17 -10.24
CA TRP A 96 -12.59 -0.81 -9.17
C TRP A 96 -13.91 -1.46 -8.70
N GLY A 97 -13.80 -2.60 -8.06
CA GLY A 97 -14.95 -3.29 -7.46
C GLY A 97 -15.52 -2.49 -6.28
N LYS A 98 -16.85 -2.34 -6.25
CA LYS A 98 -17.55 -1.55 -5.22
C LYS A 98 -17.21 -1.97 -3.78
N TRP A 99 -16.94 -3.25 -3.57
CA TRP A 99 -16.57 -3.79 -2.26
C TRP A 99 -15.21 -3.27 -1.75
N SER A 100 -14.32 -2.86 -2.65
CA SER A 100 -13.01 -2.35 -2.24
C SER A 100 -13.09 -0.97 -1.58
N GLU A 101 -14.19 -0.22 -1.79
CA GLU A 101 -14.49 1.03 -1.09
C GLU A 101 -14.69 0.82 0.43
N GLY A 102 -14.96 -0.41 0.86
CA GLY A 102 -15.06 -0.79 2.27
C GLY A 102 -13.74 -1.14 2.94
N LEU A 103 -12.62 -1.15 2.21
CA LEU A 103 -11.30 -1.41 2.78
C LEU A 103 -10.77 -0.16 3.51
N ARG A 104 -10.01 -0.38 4.59
CA ARG A 104 -9.32 0.69 5.32
C ARG A 104 -7.84 0.31 5.54
N PRO A 105 -6.91 1.12 5.07
CA PRO A 105 -7.11 2.28 4.17
C PRO A 105 -7.67 1.87 2.80
N ASP A 106 -8.33 2.82 2.11
CA ASP A 106 -8.82 2.61 0.75
C ASP A 106 -7.67 2.26 -0.19
N PRO A 107 -7.89 1.36 -1.18
CA PRO A 107 -6.92 1.12 -2.24
C PRO A 107 -6.64 2.42 -2.99
N PRO A 108 -5.37 2.81 -3.17
CA PRO A 108 -5.07 4.06 -3.85
C PRO A 108 -5.37 3.98 -5.35
N ASP A 109 -5.77 5.11 -5.93
CA ASP A 109 -5.80 5.30 -7.38
C ASP A 109 -4.35 5.32 -7.91
N LEU A 110 -3.94 4.24 -8.57
CA LEU A 110 -2.58 4.09 -9.07
C LEU A 110 -2.19 5.17 -10.08
N LYS A 111 -3.13 5.69 -10.88
CA LYS A 111 -2.86 6.77 -11.83
C LYS A 111 -2.34 8.03 -11.16
N LYS A 112 -2.76 8.26 -9.91
CA LYS A 112 -2.36 9.45 -9.14
C LYS A 112 -1.04 9.26 -8.41
N ILE A 113 -0.82 8.07 -7.82
CA ILE A 113 0.29 7.87 -6.88
C ILE A 113 1.57 7.37 -7.53
N VAL A 114 1.47 6.69 -8.69
CA VAL A 114 2.62 6.01 -9.30
C VAL A 114 3.77 6.94 -9.67
N LYS A 115 3.47 8.18 -10.07
CA LYS A 115 4.46 9.19 -10.42
C LYS A 115 5.37 9.61 -9.26
N ASP A 116 4.89 9.41 -8.03
CA ASP A 116 5.59 9.77 -6.80
C ASP A 116 6.26 8.55 -6.13
N ARG A 117 6.35 7.42 -6.85
CA ARG A 117 6.89 6.16 -6.35
C ARG A 117 8.01 5.64 -7.23
N GLU A 118 9.08 5.19 -6.57
CA GLU A 118 10.15 4.50 -7.27
C GLU A 118 9.71 3.07 -7.65
N PRO A 119 10.17 2.52 -8.79
CA PRO A 119 9.83 1.17 -9.22
C PRO A 119 10.12 0.10 -8.15
N ARG A 120 11.22 0.23 -7.39
CA ARG A 120 11.58 -0.70 -6.31
C ARG A 120 10.53 -0.72 -5.20
N GLN A 121 9.92 0.43 -4.87
CA GLN A 121 8.86 0.55 -3.88
C GLN A 121 7.59 -0.17 -4.36
N LEU A 122 7.22 0.02 -5.64
CA LEU A 122 6.08 -0.67 -6.25
C LEU A 122 6.30 -2.18 -6.26
N PHE A 123 7.49 -2.63 -6.65
CA PHE A 123 7.87 -4.05 -6.63
C PHE A 123 7.72 -4.64 -5.23
N TRP A 124 8.32 -3.97 -4.23
CA TRP A 124 8.26 -4.44 -2.85
C TRP A 124 6.83 -4.55 -2.34
N VAL A 125 5.98 -3.54 -2.62
CA VAL A 125 4.57 -3.53 -2.23
C VAL A 125 3.79 -4.66 -2.89
N VAL A 126 3.97 -4.90 -4.18
CA VAL A 126 3.31 -6.01 -4.87
C VAL A 126 3.77 -7.34 -4.30
N LYS A 127 5.07 -7.55 -4.14
CA LYS A 127 5.63 -8.80 -3.66
C LYS A 127 5.20 -9.14 -2.23
N ASN A 128 5.27 -8.16 -1.34
CA ASN A 128 5.11 -8.37 0.10
C ASN A 128 3.72 -7.99 0.65
N GLY A 129 2.92 -7.28 -0.14
CA GLY A 129 1.67 -6.69 0.36
C GLY A 129 1.91 -5.62 1.40
N ILE A 130 0.83 -5.19 2.06
CA ILE A 130 0.89 -4.22 3.16
C ILE A 130 0.12 -4.79 4.35
N GLY A 131 0.82 -5.12 5.41
CA GLY A 131 0.22 -5.63 6.64
C GLY A 131 -0.87 -4.70 7.19
N MET A 132 -1.92 -5.28 7.75
CA MET A 132 -3.09 -4.58 8.31
C MET A 132 -3.85 -3.73 7.26
N THR A 133 -3.77 -4.10 5.98
CA THR A 133 -4.56 -3.50 4.89
C THR A 133 -5.18 -4.59 4.02
N GLY A 134 -6.00 -4.19 3.04
CA GLY A 134 -6.54 -5.12 2.04
C GLY A 134 -5.56 -5.52 0.93
N MET A 135 -4.32 -4.99 0.89
CA MET A 135 -3.33 -5.33 -0.13
C MET A 135 -2.63 -6.66 0.20
N PRO A 136 -2.94 -7.76 -0.52
CA PRO A 136 -2.30 -9.06 -0.26
C PRO A 136 -0.87 -9.11 -0.78
N ALA A 137 -0.08 -10.07 -0.28
CA ALA A 137 1.24 -10.37 -0.79
C ALA A 137 1.16 -11.30 -2.01
N PHE A 138 1.93 -11.01 -3.05
CA PHE A 138 2.10 -11.84 -4.25
C PHE A 138 3.47 -12.51 -4.31
N GLY A 139 4.09 -12.77 -3.16
CA GLY A 139 5.42 -13.39 -3.06
C GLY A 139 5.51 -14.82 -3.61
N TYR A 140 4.38 -15.45 -3.94
CA TYR A 140 4.30 -16.73 -4.65
C TYR A 140 4.41 -16.58 -6.18
N VAL A 141 4.37 -15.36 -6.70
CA VAL A 141 4.52 -15.04 -8.13
C VAL A 141 6.00 -14.84 -8.44
N ASP A 142 6.44 -15.25 -9.64
CA ASP A 142 7.82 -15.05 -10.09
C ASP A 142 8.18 -13.55 -10.12
N ASP A 143 9.37 -13.21 -9.66
CA ASP A 143 9.85 -11.83 -9.60
C ASP A 143 9.85 -11.14 -10.98
N LYS A 144 10.08 -11.89 -12.07
CA LYS A 144 10.02 -11.34 -13.44
C LYS A 144 8.59 -10.89 -13.78
N GLU A 145 7.59 -11.69 -13.40
CA GLU A 145 6.19 -11.32 -13.60
C GLU A 145 5.82 -10.09 -12.76
N ILE A 146 6.25 -10.03 -11.50
CA ILE A 146 6.03 -8.84 -10.66
C ILE A 146 6.63 -7.59 -11.31
N TRP A 147 7.83 -7.68 -11.89
CA TRP A 147 8.45 -6.57 -12.61
C TRP A 147 7.66 -6.16 -13.85
N THR A 148 6.98 -7.09 -14.57
CA THR A 148 6.07 -6.70 -15.64
C THR A 148 4.87 -5.92 -15.12
N ILE A 149 4.29 -6.35 -13.99
CA ILE A 149 3.20 -5.60 -13.33
C ILE A 149 3.67 -4.18 -12.98
N VAL A 150 4.86 -4.04 -12.41
CA VAL A 150 5.44 -2.72 -12.08
C VAL A 150 5.64 -1.85 -13.34
N ALA A 151 6.11 -2.44 -14.44
CA ALA A 151 6.24 -1.74 -15.73
C ALA A 151 4.90 -1.19 -16.22
N PHE A 152 3.85 -2.02 -16.21
CA PHE A 152 2.49 -1.59 -16.57
C PHE A 152 1.96 -0.52 -15.62
N VAL A 153 2.08 -0.72 -14.31
CA VAL A 153 1.62 0.26 -13.30
C VAL A 153 2.32 1.60 -13.51
N GLY A 154 3.61 1.61 -13.85
CA GLY A 154 4.36 2.82 -14.20
C GLY A 154 3.78 3.59 -15.39
N LYS A 155 3.08 2.91 -16.29
CA LYS A 155 2.45 3.48 -17.50
C LYS A 155 0.92 3.56 -17.42
N ILE A 156 0.30 3.14 -16.32
CA ILE A 156 -1.16 2.99 -16.21
C ILE A 156 -1.95 4.25 -16.55
N ALA A 157 -1.36 5.43 -16.32
CA ALA A 157 -1.99 6.71 -16.64
C ALA A 157 -1.95 7.07 -18.13
N THR A 158 -1.09 6.44 -18.92
CA THR A 158 -0.87 6.73 -20.35
C THR A 158 -1.45 5.66 -21.28
N VAL A 159 -1.80 4.50 -20.74
CA VAL A 159 -2.44 3.40 -21.50
C VAL A 159 -3.91 3.73 -21.71
N SER A 160 -4.39 3.58 -22.95
CA SER A 160 -5.81 3.79 -23.28
C SER A 160 -6.69 2.62 -22.83
N PRO A 161 -8.02 2.82 -22.68
CA PRO A 161 -8.95 1.74 -22.39
C PRO A 161 -8.91 0.61 -23.42
N GLU A 162 -8.76 0.95 -24.70
CA GLU A 162 -8.71 0.01 -25.82
C GLU A 162 -7.45 -0.85 -25.77
N GLU A 163 -6.30 -0.24 -25.48
CA GLU A 163 -5.03 -0.94 -25.31
C GLU A 163 -5.09 -1.90 -24.12
N PHE A 164 -5.56 -1.43 -22.95
CA PHE A 164 -5.70 -2.30 -21.79
C PHE A 164 -6.61 -3.49 -22.09
N LYS A 165 -7.76 -3.26 -22.70
CA LYS A 165 -8.69 -4.32 -23.11
C LYS A 165 -8.01 -5.35 -24.03
N ALA A 166 -7.24 -4.88 -25.01
CA ALA A 166 -6.54 -5.77 -25.95
C ALA A 166 -5.43 -6.59 -25.28
N TRP A 167 -4.73 -6.01 -24.28
CA TRP A 167 -3.59 -6.65 -23.61
C TRP A 167 -4.00 -7.56 -22.45
N SER A 168 -5.14 -7.31 -21.81
CA SER A 168 -5.64 -8.08 -20.65
C SER A 168 -6.34 -9.38 -21.01
N VAL A 169 -6.63 -9.63 -22.30
CA VAL A 169 -7.22 -10.90 -22.74
C VAL A 169 -6.13 -11.96 -22.83
N PRO A 170 -6.35 -13.19 -22.27
CA PRO A 170 -5.43 -14.30 -22.46
C PRO A 170 -5.24 -14.60 -23.96
N THR A 171 -4.00 -14.74 -24.42
CA THR A 171 -3.71 -15.33 -25.74
C THR A 171 -4.07 -16.81 -25.67
N GLN A 172 -5.07 -17.22 -26.47
CA GLN A 172 -5.40 -18.63 -26.66
C GLN A 172 -4.23 -19.41 -27.27
#